data_a2e4fac3170107e8da6f237b74a91ddb
#
_entry.id   a2e4fac3170107e8da6f237b74a91ddb
#
_cell.length_a   1.000
_cell.length_b   1.000
_cell.length_c   1.000
_cell.angle_alpha   90.00
_cell.angle_beta   90.00
_cell.angle_gamma   90.00
#
_symmetry.space_group_name_H-M   'P 1'
#
loop_
_entity.id
_entity.type
_entity.pdbx_description
1 polymer ?
#
loop_
_entity_poly.entity_id
_entity_poly.type
_entity_poly.pdbx_seq_one_letter_code
_entity_poly.pdbx_strand_id
1 'polypeptide(L)'
;MSFLIITTIIWSLSFSLIGRNLSTYIDPWSLGLIRTALSVLLFLPFINFKIKLKRIFVYVSIGFVQLGMMYFFYLNAFTYTSIPKIMLFTIFTPLFVTLFSSLIYKEFQKSFFLATFLAIFGGLILRYTIINSTDLTGFILIQLSNICFATGQVFYQYYFKLKKTNKYNIDEFGYFFIGAFISFLIGFFMFGNNLELPSNGIQWLTILWLSFVASGIGYYLWNLGSLKVNSGTLAVMNNLIIPLGLLIELLFYKQQIDIQTLILGFLIISVSIYLTRK
;
A
#
# COMPACT_ATOMS: atom_id res chain seq x y z
N MET A 1 -11.18 11.58 4.88
CA MET A 1 -11.83 10.37 4.32
C MET A 1 -11.72 10.32 2.80
N SER A 2 -12.11 11.36 2.06
CA SER A 2 -12.04 11.40 0.58
C SER A 2 -10.67 11.03 0.01
N PHE A 3 -9.57 11.52 0.59
CA PHE A 3 -8.22 11.17 0.15
C PHE A 3 -7.93 9.67 0.22
N LEU A 4 -8.36 9.00 1.31
CA LEU A 4 -8.20 7.56 1.45
C LEU A 4 -9.02 6.80 0.42
N ILE A 5 -10.27 7.22 0.15
CA ILE A 5 -11.13 6.59 -0.86
C ILE A 5 -10.51 6.73 -2.26
N ILE A 6 -10.09 7.94 -2.64
CA ILE A 6 -9.45 8.19 -3.94
C ILE A 6 -8.21 7.29 -4.10
N THR A 7 -7.36 7.25 -3.08
CA THR A 7 -6.17 6.41 -3.11
C THR A 7 -6.52 4.92 -3.21
N THR A 8 -7.54 4.46 -2.51
CA THR A 8 -7.98 3.06 -2.57
C THR A 8 -8.44 2.68 -3.98
N ILE A 9 -9.17 3.57 -4.68
CA ILE A 9 -9.56 3.36 -6.08
C ILE A 9 -8.32 3.28 -6.98
N ILE A 10 -7.36 4.18 -6.82
CA ILE A 10 -6.10 4.18 -7.58
C ILE A 10 -5.33 2.86 -7.33
N TRP A 11 -5.20 2.45 -6.09
CA TRP A 11 -4.42 1.26 -5.73
C TRP A 11 -5.11 -0.04 -6.12
N SER A 12 -6.45 -0.09 -6.12
CA SER A 12 -7.18 -1.28 -6.54
C SER A 12 -6.87 -1.70 -7.98
N LEU A 13 -6.58 -0.74 -8.88
CA LEU A 13 -6.15 -1.01 -10.25
C LEU A 13 -4.69 -1.53 -10.32
N SER A 14 -3.85 -1.16 -9.34
CA SER A 14 -2.41 -1.49 -9.38
C SER A 14 -2.12 -2.99 -9.34
N PHE A 15 -2.92 -3.79 -8.62
CA PHE A 15 -2.74 -5.25 -8.54
C PHE A 15 -2.82 -5.89 -9.93
N SER A 16 -3.87 -5.58 -10.67
CA SER A 16 -4.09 -6.11 -12.01
C SER A 16 -3.02 -5.62 -13.00
N LEU A 17 -2.68 -4.33 -12.94
CA LEU A 17 -1.65 -3.76 -13.81
C LEU A 17 -0.26 -4.37 -13.57
N ILE A 18 0.15 -4.54 -12.32
CA ILE A 18 1.43 -5.17 -11.99
C ILE A 18 1.41 -6.64 -12.44
N GLY A 19 0.41 -7.39 -12.02
CA GLY A 19 0.37 -8.81 -12.25
C GLY A 19 0.23 -9.22 -13.72
N ARG A 20 -0.45 -8.41 -14.55
CA ARG A 20 -0.69 -8.74 -15.96
C ARG A 20 0.37 -8.18 -16.90
N ASN A 21 0.85 -6.97 -16.63
CA ASN A 21 1.69 -6.25 -17.58
C ASN A 21 3.19 -6.27 -17.22
N LEU A 22 3.54 -6.54 -15.97
CA LEU A 22 4.90 -6.31 -15.49
C LEU A 22 5.54 -7.52 -14.80
N SER A 23 4.84 -8.19 -13.89
CA SER A 23 5.45 -9.18 -12.98
C SER A 23 6.08 -10.40 -13.66
N THR A 24 5.69 -10.72 -14.88
CA THR A 24 6.25 -11.82 -15.68
C THR A 24 7.33 -11.37 -16.67
N TYR A 25 7.54 -10.05 -16.81
CA TYR A 25 8.41 -9.47 -17.84
C TYR A 25 9.57 -8.66 -17.28
N ILE A 26 9.45 -8.19 -16.06
CA ILE A 26 10.46 -7.34 -15.41
C ILE A 26 10.66 -7.87 -14.00
N ASP A 27 11.90 -8.07 -13.61
CA ASP A 27 12.21 -8.54 -12.27
C ASP A 27 11.78 -7.53 -11.20
N PRO A 28 11.42 -8.00 -9.98
CA PRO A 28 10.92 -7.13 -8.92
C PRO A 28 11.85 -5.99 -8.51
N TRP A 29 13.17 -6.21 -8.62
CA TRP A 29 14.19 -5.23 -8.22
C TRP A 29 14.26 -4.07 -9.19
N SER A 30 14.32 -4.38 -10.49
CA SER A 30 14.29 -3.41 -11.58
C SER A 30 12.97 -2.63 -11.56
N LEU A 31 11.84 -3.33 -11.41
CA LEU A 31 10.53 -2.70 -11.35
C LEU A 31 10.42 -1.72 -10.19
N GLY A 32 10.82 -2.12 -8.99
CA GLY A 32 10.76 -1.27 -7.80
C GLY A 32 11.73 -0.09 -7.87
N LEU A 33 12.95 -0.31 -8.40
CA LEU A 33 13.94 0.76 -8.58
C LEU A 33 13.43 1.82 -9.56
N ILE A 34 12.93 1.41 -10.74
CA ILE A 34 12.38 2.34 -11.74
C ILE A 34 11.18 3.11 -11.16
N ARG A 35 10.25 2.42 -10.50
CA ARG A 35 9.05 3.05 -9.91
C ARG A 35 9.40 4.09 -8.86
N THR A 36 10.32 3.77 -7.96
CA THR A 36 10.72 4.70 -6.90
C THR A 36 11.54 5.86 -7.44
N ALA A 37 12.44 5.63 -8.41
CA ALA A 37 13.18 6.69 -9.10
C ALA A 37 12.24 7.69 -9.80
N LEU A 38 11.27 7.20 -10.57
CA LEU A 38 10.27 8.05 -11.23
C LEU A 38 9.40 8.82 -10.23
N SER A 39 9.07 8.21 -9.08
CA SER A 39 8.34 8.92 -8.02
C SER A 39 9.19 10.04 -7.38
N VAL A 40 10.51 9.83 -7.21
CA VAL A 40 11.42 10.92 -6.80
C VAL A 40 11.41 12.04 -7.83
N LEU A 41 11.53 11.73 -9.13
CA LEU A 41 11.53 12.73 -10.20
C LEU A 41 10.25 13.56 -10.21
N LEU A 42 9.09 12.96 -9.95
CA LEU A 42 7.80 13.67 -9.84
C LEU A 42 7.83 14.75 -8.74
N PHE A 43 8.44 14.44 -7.59
CA PHE A 43 8.46 15.35 -6.43
C PHE A 43 9.69 16.23 -6.38
N LEU A 44 10.72 15.97 -7.20
CA LEU A 44 11.97 16.73 -7.20
C LEU A 44 11.78 18.25 -7.36
N PRO A 45 10.89 18.74 -8.27
CA PRO A 45 10.68 20.18 -8.42
C PRO A 45 10.09 20.88 -7.20
N PHE A 46 9.47 20.12 -6.29
CA PHE A 46 8.81 20.65 -5.10
C PHE A 46 9.70 20.55 -3.86
N ILE A 47 10.85 19.86 -3.92
CA ILE A 47 11.69 19.63 -2.73
C ILE A 47 12.25 20.94 -2.18
N ASN A 48 11.98 21.18 -0.90
CA ASN A 48 12.57 22.28 -0.15
C ASN A 48 13.85 21.83 0.53
N PHE A 49 14.99 22.33 0.06
CA PHE A 49 16.32 22.00 0.62
C PHE A 49 16.64 22.72 1.93
N LYS A 50 15.78 23.66 2.38
CA LYS A 50 16.00 24.45 3.61
C LYS A 50 15.35 23.82 4.85
N ILE A 51 14.98 22.53 4.80
CA ILE A 51 14.31 21.83 5.89
C ILE A 51 15.31 21.34 6.92
N LYS A 52 14.91 21.30 8.20
CA LYS A 52 15.72 20.77 9.29
C LYS A 52 16.07 19.30 9.07
N LEU A 53 17.32 18.91 9.20
CA LEU A 53 17.83 17.54 8.98
C LEU A 53 16.99 16.47 9.71
N LYS A 54 16.55 16.77 10.94
CA LYS A 54 15.66 15.87 11.70
C LYS A 54 14.35 15.54 10.97
N ARG A 55 13.75 16.50 10.25
CA ARG A 55 12.52 16.26 9.47
C ARG A 55 12.82 15.45 8.22
N ILE A 56 13.92 15.75 7.52
CA ILE A 56 14.38 14.97 6.39
C ILE A 56 14.54 13.50 6.80
N PHE A 57 15.25 13.25 7.89
CA PHE A 57 15.47 11.90 8.40
C PHE A 57 14.14 11.16 8.68
N VAL A 58 13.16 11.85 9.27
CA VAL A 58 11.82 11.23 9.53
C VAL A 58 11.12 10.86 8.23
N TYR A 59 11.06 11.76 7.24
CA TYR A 59 10.42 11.43 5.95
C TYR A 59 11.14 10.30 5.23
N VAL A 60 12.47 10.35 5.19
CA VAL A 60 13.32 9.31 4.56
C VAL A 60 13.09 7.96 5.25
N SER A 61 13.08 7.91 6.58
CA SER A 61 12.86 6.66 7.33
C SER A 61 11.46 6.10 7.10
N ILE A 62 10.43 6.96 7.09
CA ILE A 62 9.05 6.52 6.81
C ILE A 62 8.96 5.99 5.38
N GLY A 63 9.50 6.70 4.39
CA GLY A 63 9.46 6.27 3.00
C GLY A 63 10.25 5.00 2.74
N PHE A 64 11.41 4.85 3.41
CA PHE A 64 12.22 3.64 3.36
C PHE A 64 11.42 2.40 3.78
N VAL A 65 10.65 2.50 4.89
CA VAL A 65 9.86 1.37 5.41
C VAL A 65 8.52 1.26 4.70
N GLN A 66 7.72 2.35 4.67
CA GLN A 66 6.32 2.32 4.22
C GLN A 66 6.16 2.01 2.74
N LEU A 67 7.09 2.48 1.91
CA LEU A 67 7.05 2.29 0.46
C LEU A 67 8.19 1.36 0.00
N GLY A 68 9.43 1.64 0.41
CA GLY A 68 10.60 0.91 -0.07
C GLY A 68 10.58 -0.55 0.36
N MET A 69 10.72 -0.84 1.64
CA MET A 69 10.68 -2.22 2.15
C MET A 69 9.34 -2.93 1.86
N MET A 70 8.24 -2.18 1.93
CA MET A 70 6.94 -2.73 1.61
C MET A 70 6.88 -3.23 0.16
N TYR A 71 7.31 -2.44 -0.83
CA TYR A 71 7.35 -2.86 -2.23
C TYR A 71 8.37 -3.96 -2.48
N PHE A 72 9.48 -3.94 -1.78
CA PHE A 72 10.46 -5.02 -1.80
C PHE A 72 9.77 -6.39 -1.58
N PHE A 73 9.03 -6.53 -0.50
CA PHE A 73 8.32 -7.76 -0.21
C PHE A 73 7.12 -8.00 -1.14
N TYR A 74 6.36 -6.96 -1.42
CA TYR A 74 5.15 -7.01 -2.23
C TYR A 74 5.43 -7.43 -3.68
N LEU A 75 6.42 -6.83 -4.35
CA LEU A 75 6.74 -7.16 -5.74
C LEU A 75 7.34 -8.56 -5.87
N ASN A 76 8.17 -8.96 -4.90
CA ASN A 76 8.70 -10.32 -4.88
C ASN A 76 7.63 -11.39 -4.65
N ALA A 77 6.51 -11.07 -3.99
CA ALA A 77 5.43 -12.03 -3.79
C ALA A 77 4.78 -12.49 -5.10
N PHE A 78 4.79 -11.66 -6.16
CA PHE A 78 4.24 -12.03 -7.47
C PHE A 78 5.00 -13.18 -8.15
N THR A 79 6.23 -13.47 -7.74
CA THR A 79 6.99 -14.63 -8.25
C THR A 79 6.57 -15.95 -7.61
N TYR A 80 5.89 -15.91 -6.46
CA TYR A 80 5.54 -17.10 -5.68
C TYR A 80 4.04 -17.40 -5.65
N THR A 81 3.19 -16.41 -5.95
CA THR A 81 1.73 -16.60 -5.83
C THR A 81 0.96 -15.73 -6.82
N SER A 82 -0.30 -16.11 -7.06
CA SER A 82 -1.17 -15.44 -8.04
C SER A 82 -1.75 -14.11 -7.52
N ILE A 83 -2.13 -13.21 -8.45
CA ILE A 83 -2.76 -11.92 -8.15
C ILE A 83 -3.93 -12.06 -7.16
N PRO A 84 -4.89 -13.01 -7.34
CA PRO A 84 -5.99 -13.19 -6.40
C PRO A 84 -5.54 -13.51 -4.97
N LYS A 85 -4.49 -14.33 -4.82
CA LYS A 85 -3.96 -14.72 -3.51
C LYS A 85 -3.20 -13.57 -2.85
N ILE A 86 -2.46 -12.77 -3.63
CA ILE A 86 -1.84 -11.54 -3.14
C ILE A 86 -2.89 -10.61 -2.52
N MET A 87 -4.00 -10.37 -3.25
CA MET A 87 -5.11 -9.55 -2.74
C MET A 87 -5.71 -10.15 -1.46
N LEU A 88 -5.89 -11.48 -1.41
CA LEU A 88 -6.36 -12.16 -0.20
C LEU A 88 -5.41 -11.95 0.99
N PHE A 89 -4.11 -12.09 0.77
CA PHE A 89 -3.13 -12.01 1.86
C PHE A 89 -2.98 -10.59 2.43
N THR A 90 -3.39 -9.55 1.70
CA THR A 90 -3.41 -8.17 2.21
C THR A 90 -4.53 -7.89 3.23
N ILE A 91 -5.52 -8.80 3.39
CA ILE A 91 -6.64 -8.61 4.33
C ILE A 91 -6.18 -8.43 5.78
N PHE A 92 -4.96 -8.87 6.13
CA PHE A 92 -4.40 -8.74 7.47
C PHE A 92 -3.80 -7.35 7.77
N THR A 93 -3.66 -6.48 6.78
CA THR A 93 -3.13 -5.11 6.99
C THR A 93 -3.84 -4.35 8.13
N PRO A 94 -5.19 -4.35 8.24
CA PRO A 94 -5.88 -3.69 9.35
C PRO A 94 -5.47 -4.18 10.73
N LEU A 95 -5.14 -5.47 10.86
CA LEU A 95 -4.69 -6.05 12.13
C LEU A 95 -3.38 -5.41 12.59
N PHE A 96 -2.37 -5.34 11.67
CA PHE A 96 -1.09 -4.73 11.99
C PHE A 96 -1.22 -3.23 12.28
N VAL A 97 -2.07 -2.50 11.53
CA VAL A 97 -2.34 -1.07 11.79
C VAL A 97 -2.96 -0.88 13.18
N THR A 98 -3.95 -1.69 13.54
CA THR A 98 -4.62 -1.60 14.84
C THR A 98 -3.67 -1.96 15.98
N LEU A 99 -2.87 -3.02 15.83
CA LEU A 99 -1.86 -3.42 16.83
C LEU A 99 -0.80 -2.34 17.02
N PHE A 100 -0.19 -1.84 15.95
CA PHE A 100 0.86 -0.82 16.04
C PHE A 100 0.31 0.52 16.56
N SER A 101 -0.90 0.89 16.19
CA SER A 101 -1.56 2.07 16.76
C SER A 101 -1.74 1.93 18.26
N SER A 102 -2.25 0.77 18.73
CA SER A 102 -2.47 0.52 20.16
C SER A 102 -1.16 0.56 20.94
N LEU A 103 -0.06 0.04 20.38
CA LEU A 103 1.27 0.09 20.99
C LEU A 103 1.84 1.50 21.05
N ILE A 104 1.74 2.26 19.96
CA ILE A 104 2.35 3.59 19.86
C ILE A 104 1.55 4.64 20.67
N TYR A 105 0.21 4.60 20.59
CA TYR A 105 -0.64 5.50 21.36
C TYR A 105 -0.84 5.04 22.81
N LYS A 106 -0.43 3.81 23.15
CA LYS A 106 -0.66 3.16 24.45
C LYS A 106 -2.14 3.12 24.86
N GLU A 107 -3.01 2.97 23.87
CA GLU A 107 -4.45 2.92 24.01
C GLU A 107 -5.03 1.69 23.35
N PHE A 108 -5.80 0.91 24.10
CA PHE A 108 -6.51 -0.25 23.60
C PHE A 108 -7.99 0.07 23.40
N GLN A 109 -8.42 0.23 22.14
CA GLN A 109 -9.81 0.49 21.81
C GLN A 109 -10.47 -0.76 21.24
N LYS A 110 -11.32 -1.42 22.05
CA LYS A 110 -12.03 -2.66 21.68
C LYS A 110 -12.82 -2.52 20.36
N SER A 111 -13.42 -1.35 20.11
CA SER A 111 -14.17 -1.06 18.89
C SER A 111 -13.29 -1.13 17.62
N PHE A 112 -12.02 -0.72 17.71
CA PHE A 112 -11.10 -0.79 16.58
C PHE A 112 -10.70 -2.24 16.26
N PHE A 113 -10.48 -3.07 17.28
CA PHE A 113 -10.22 -4.49 17.10
C PHE A 113 -11.44 -5.21 16.51
N LEU A 114 -12.65 -4.96 17.04
CA LEU A 114 -13.89 -5.51 16.47
C LEU A 114 -14.07 -5.13 15.00
N ALA A 115 -13.91 -3.85 14.66
CA ALA A 115 -14.00 -3.38 13.29
C ALA A 115 -12.92 -4.03 12.38
N THR A 116 -11.70 -4.21 12.90
CA THR A 116 -10.62 -4.89 12.20
C THR A 116 -10.97 -6.34 11.88
N PHE A 117 -11.48 -7.11 12.85
CA PHE A 117 -11.91 -8.50 12.61
C PHE A 117 -13.08 -8.58 11.63
N LEU A 118 -14.03 -7.66 11.70
CA LEU A 118 -15.11 -7.59 10.71
C LEU A 118 -14.57 -7.29 9.29
N ALA A 119 -13.60 -6.38 9.16
CA ALA A 119 -13.00 -6.09 7.87
C ALA A 119 -12.21 -7.27 7.30
N ILE A 120 -11.50 -8.02 8.14
CA ILE A 120 -10.82 -9.26 7.75
C ILE A 120 -11.86 -10.30 7.31
N PHE A 121 -12.91 -10.50 8.07
CA PHE A 121 -13.99 -11.44 7.74
C PHE A 121 -14.67 -11.08 6.41
N GLY A 122 -14.99 -9.80 6.19
CA GLY A 122 -15.51 -9.32 4.91
C GLY A 122 -14.56 -9.59 3.74
N GLY A 123 -13.25 -9.42 3.95
CA GLY A 123 -12.24 -9.76 2.94
C GLY A 123 -12.13 -11.27 2.66
N LEU A 124 -12.24 -12.11 3.69
CA LEU A 124 -12.24 -13.59 3.54
C LEU A 124 -13.44 -14.09 2.74
N ILE A 125 -14.62 -13.54 2.98
CA ILE A 125 -15.82 -13.88 2.20
C ILE A 125 -15.61 -13.59 0.71
N LEU A 126 -14.97 -12.44 0.41
CA LEU A 126 -14.77 -12.02 -0.98
C LEU A 126 -13.83 -12.93 -1.76
N ARG A 127 -12.88 -13.59 -1.12
CA ARG A 127 -11.80 -14.26 -1.84
C ARG A 127 -11.32 -15.54 -1.13
N TYR A 128 -12.22 -16.49 -0.94
CA TYR A 128 -11.79 -17.82 -0.51
C TYR A 128 -11.11 -18.56 -1.67
N THR A 129 -9.83 -18.91 -1.50
CA THR A 129 -9.06 -19.70 -2.48
C THR A 129 -8.26 -20.78 -1.77
N ILE A 130 -8.04 -21.90 -2.47
CA ILE A 130 -7.18 -22.99 -1.96
C ILE A 130 -5.72 -22.50 -1.94
N ILE A 131 -5.10 -22.61 -0.78
CA ILE A 131 -3.68 -22.24 -0.56
C ILE A 131 -2.84 -23.50 -0.71
N ASN A 132 -1.86 -23.47 -1.59
CA ASN A 132 -0.89 -24.55 -1.81
C ASN A 132 0.40 -24.29 -1.02
N SER A 133 1.26 -25.31 -0.90
CA SER A 133 2.56 -25.17 -0.19
C SER A 133 3.47 -24.08 -0.80
N THR A 134 3.43 -23.89 -2.11
CA THR A 134 4.19 -22.85 -2.83
C THR A 134 3.71 -21.43 -2.48
N ASP A 135 2.47 -21.27 -2.09
CA ASP A 135 1.91 -19.96 -1.71
C ASP A 135 2.41 -19.48 -0.34
N LEU A 136 3.02 -20.36 0.48
CA LEU A 136 3.49 -19.98 1.81
C LEU A 136 4.55 -18.89 1.76
N THR A 137 5.51 -18.99 0.82
CA THR A 137 6.52 -17.94 0.62
C THR A 137 5.86 -16.62 0.22
N GLY A 138 4.94 -16.65 -0.74
CA GLY A 138 4.16 -15.49 -1.14
C GLY A 138 3.35 -14.89 0.03
N PHE A 139 2.74 -15.74 0.85
CA PHE A 139 2.03 -15.31 2.06
C PHE A 139 2.96 -14.58 3.03
N ILE A 140 4.12 -15.17 3.38
CA ILE A 140 5.09 -14.55 4.29
C ILE A 140 5.56 -13.19 3.74
N LEU A 141 5.89 -13.12 2.46
CA LEU A 141 6.30 -11.87 1.82
C LEU A 141 5.20 -10.80 1.92
N ILE A 142 3.94 -11.15 1.68
CA ILE A 142 2.83 -10.20 1.84
C ILE A 142 2.62 -9.80 3.30
N GLN A 143 2.80 -10.71 4.29
CA GLN A 143 2.71 -10.31 5.70
C GLN A 143 3.84 -9.34 6.08
N LEU A 144 5.08 -9.56 5.61
CA LEU A 144 6.19 -8.61 5.81
C LEU A 144 5.88 -7.25 5.13
N SER A 145 5.32 -7.28 3.93
CA SER A 145 4.84 -6.08 3.24
C SER A 145 3.77 -5.34 4.06
N ASN A 146 2.75 -6.05 4.56
CA ASN A 146 1.67 -5.49 5.39
C ASN A 146 2.24 -4.85 6.68
N ILE A 147 3.21 -5.49 7.33
CA ILE A 147 3.90 -4.98 8.52
C ILE A 147 4.64 -3.67 8.19
N CYS A 148 5.41 -3.64 7.11
CA CYS A 148 6.13 -2.43 6.69
C CYS A 148 5.16 -1.28 6.38
N PHE A 149 4.10 -1.57 5.65
CA PHE A 149 3.09 -0.58 5.31
C PHE A 149 2.36 -0.05 6.55
N ALA A 150 1.92 -0.95 7.43
CA ALA A 150 1.26 -0.58 8.69
C ALA A 150 2.17 0.26 9.59
N THR A 151 3.43 -0.15 9.76
CA THR A 151 4.42 0.60 10.55
C THR A 151 4.58 2.02 10.03
N GLY A 152 4.80 2.17 8.72
CA GLY A 152 5.04 3.48 8.12
C GLY A 152 3.83 4.42 8.24
N GLN A 153 2.61 3.95 7.91
CA GLN A 153 1.42 4.80 7.98
C GLN A 153 1.03 5.17 9.42
N VAL A 154 1.21 4.27 10.40
CA VAL A 154 0.93 4.57 11.82
C VAL A 154 1.97 5.54 12.36
N PHE A 155 3.27 5.34 12.04
CA PHE A 155 4.32 6.24 12.48
C PHE A 155 4.18 7.63 11.86
N TYR A 156 3.81 7.73 10.57
CA TYR A 156 3.49 8.99 9.91
C TYR A 156 2.33 9.70 10.64
N GLN A 157 1.22 8.99 10.87
CA GLN A 157 0.06 9.54 11.55
C GLN A 157 0.42 10.05 12.95
N TYR A 158 1.12 9.24 13.75
CA TYR A 158 1.54 9.59 15.10
C TYR A 158 2.45 10.81 15.12
N TYR A 159 3.53 10.80 14.32
CA TYR A 159 4.52 11.87 14.33
C TYR A 159 3.94 13.22 13.93
N PHE A 160 3.12 13.27 12.88
CA PHE A 160 2.59 14.53 12.37
C PHE A 160 1.36 15.03 13.16
N LYS A 161 0.54 14.15 13.75
CA LYS A 161 -0.52 14.55 14.67
C LYS A 161 0.02 15.15 15.96
N LEU A 162 1.04 14.56 16.57
CA LEU A 162 1.65 15.10 17.79
C LEU A 162 2.24 16.50 17.57
N LYS A 163 2.80 16.76 16.40
CA LYS A 163 3.41 18.07 16.09
C LYS A 163 2.40 19.15 15.73
N LYS A 164 1.08 18.84 15.68
CA LYS A 164 0.01 19.77 15.26
C LYS A 164 0.38 20.53 13.97
N THR A 165 1.16 19.93 13.10
CA THR A 165 1.57 20.54 11.83
C THR A 165 0.43 20.37 10.83
N ASN A 166 -0.47 21.35 10.81
CA ASN A 166 -1.59 21.41 9.83
C ASN A 166 -1.14 21.76 8.40
N LYS A 167 0.14 21.92 8.15
CA LYS A 167 0.64 22.20 6.80
C LYS A 167 0.91 20.89 6.06
N TYR A 168 0.15 20.69 5.01
CA TYR A 168 0.35 19.64 4.01
C TYR A 168 1.56 20.02 3.14
N ASN A 169 2.75 19.65 3.58
CA ASN A 169 3.97 20.12 2.96
C ASN A 169 4.35 19.16 1.83
N ILE A 170 3.88 19.42 0.62
CA ILE A 170 4.29 18.72 -0.59
C ILE A 170 5.82 18.86 -0.78
N ASP A 171 6.38 19.99 -0.38
CA ASP A 171 7.79 20.35 -0.44
C ASP A 171 8.70 19.47 0.45
N GLU A 172 8.15 18.83 1.45
CA GLU A 172 8.88 17.87 2.31
C GLU A 172 8.64 16.42 1.88
N PHE A 173 7.53 16.16 1.20
CA PHE A 173 7.12 14.78 0.88
C PHE A 173 8.04 14.11 -0.15
N GLY A 174 8.79 14.86 -0.94
CA GLY A 174 9.82 14.33 -1.83
C GLY A 174 10.86 13.48 -1.10
N TYR A 175 11.21 13.81 0.14
CA TYR A 175 12.12 13.02 0.96
C TYR A 175 11.59 11.62 1.32
N PHE A 176 10.27 11.45 1.37
CA PHE A 176 9.66 10.13 1.51
C PHE A 176 10.03 9.21 0.33
N PHE A 177 9.96 9.71 -0.90
CA PHE A 177 10.33 8.93 -2.08
C PHE A 177 11.84 8.70 -2.19
N ILE A 178 12.68 9.64 -1.74
CA ILE A 178 14.12 9.43 -1.63
C ILE A 178 14.41 8.26 -0.69
N GLY A 179 13.71 8.15 0.44
CA GLY A 179 13.84 7.01 1.35
C GLY A 179 13.45 5.68 0.70
N ALA A 180 12.34 5.66 -0.05
CA ALA A 180 11.91 4.49 -0.79
C ALA A 180 12.92 4.09 -1.88
N PHE A 181 13.45 5.05 -2.61
CA PHE A 181 14.46 4.82 -3.65
C PHE A 181 15.75 4.23 -3.06
N ILE A 182 16.23 4.77 -1.94
CA ILE A 182 17.41 4.24 -1.23
C ILE A 182 17.20 2.78 -0.84
N SER A 183 16.01 2.42 -0.34
CA SER A 183 15.68 1.03 0.00
C SER A 183 15.81 0.09 -1.21
N PHE A 184 15.25 0.49 -2.37
CA PHE A 184 15.36 -0.30 -3.59
C PHE A 184 16.75 -0.31 -4.19
N LEU A 185 17.49 0.80 -4.08
CA LEU A 185 18.88 0.85 -4.54
C LEU A 185 19.74 -0.16 -3.77
N ILE A 186 19.59 -0.20 -2.44
CA ILE A 186 20.27 -1.19 -1.60
C ILE A 186 19.83 -2.61 -2.00
N GLY A 187 18.54 -2.86 -2.11
CA GLY A 187 18.00 -4.17 -2.48
C GLY A 187 18.47 -4.62 -3.87
N PHE A 188 18.52 -3.72 -4.84
CA PHE A 188 19.00 -4.02 -6.20
C PHE A 188 20.49 -4.41 -6.20
N PHE A 189 21.34 -3.69 -5.46
CA PHE A 189 22.77 -4.07 -5.36
C PHE A 189 23.01 -5.36 -4.58
N MET A 190 22.11 -5.74 -3.66
CA MET A 190 22.26 -6.98 -2.88
C MET A 190 21.70 -8.23 -3.60
N PHE A 191 20.61 -8.07 -4.34
CA PHE A 191 19.80 -9.18 -4.85
C PHE A 191 19.44 -9.07 -6.34
N GLY A 192 19.59 -7.90 -6.96
CA GLY A 192 19.37 -7.70 -8.38
C GLY A 192 20.57 -8.20 -9.19
N ASN A 193 20.31 -8.65 -10.42
CA ASN A 193 21.36 -9.05 -11.35
C ASN A 193 21.64 -7.92 -12.35
N ASN A 194 20.76 -7.77 -13.33
CA ASN A 194 20.85 -6.74 -14.36
C ASN A 194 19.61 -5.85 -14.33
N LEU A 195 19.76 -4.59 -14.69
CA LEU A 195 18.62 -3.68 -14.79
C LEU A 195 17.77 -4.05 -16.02
N GLU A 196 16.58 -4.57 -15.76
CA GLU A 196 15.60 -4.87 -16.79
C GLU A 196 14.72 -3.66 -17.05
N LEU A 197 14.68 -3.23 -18.32
CA LEU A 197 13.84 -2.10 -18.74
C LEU A 197 12.55 -2.62 -19.41
N PRO A 198 11.46 -1.85 -19.37
CA PRO A 198 10.25 -2.16 -20.12
C PRO A 198 10.56 -2.33 -21.62
N SER A 199 10.04 -3.40 -22.22
CA SER A 199 10.32 -3.77 -23.62
C SER A 199 9.31 -3.18 -24.62
N ASN A 200 8.16 -2.71 -24.14
CA ASN A 200 7.10 -2.20 -25.01
C ASN A 200 6.35 -1.00 -24.40
N GLY A 201 5.56 -0.31 -25.22
CA GLY A 201 4.84 0.90 -24.82
C GLY A 201 3.81 0.67 -23.70
N ILE A 202 3.17 -0.49 -23.65
CA ILE A 202 2.17 -0.81 -22.60
C ILE A 202 2.86 -0.94 -21.23
N GLN A 203 4.01 -1.59 -21.18
CA GLN A 203 4.81 -1.69 -19.95
C GLN A 203 5.28 -0.32 -19.47
N TRP A 204 5.80 0.53 -20.40
CA TRP A 204 6.20 1.90 -20.06
C TRP A 204 5.02 2.73 -19.54
N LEU A 205 3.87 2.70 -20.20
CA LEU A 205 2.68 3.42 -19.77
C LEU A 205 2.21 2.94 -18.38
N THR A 206 2.25 1.62 -18.17
CA THR A 206 1.89 1.01 -16.88
C THR A 206 2.85 1.47 -15.77
N ILE A 207 4.16 1.45 -16.00
CA ILE A 207 5.15 1.89 -15.01
C ILE A 207 5.01 3.39 -14.72
N LEU A 208 4.84 4.22 -15.73
CA LEU A 208 4.63 5.67 -15.55
C LEU A 208 3.39 5.93 -14.70
N TRP A 209 2.27 5.25 -15.01
CA TRP A 209 1.05 5.36 -14.22
C TRP A 209 1.26 4.89 -12.77
N LEU A 210 1.89 3.73 -12.59
CA LEU A 210 2.17 3.19 -11.26
C LEU A 210 3.12 4.10 -10.46
N SER A 211 4.10 4.71 -11.10
CA SER A 211 5.08 5.57 -10.45
C SER A 211 4.48 6.93 -10.08
N PHE A 212 3.82 7.60 -11.03
CA PHE A 212 3.33 8.96 -10.82
C PHE A 212 1.99 8.98 -10.08
N VAL A 213 1.05 8.12 -10.50
CA VAL A 213 -0.30 8.15 -9.94
C VAL A 213 -0.39 7.25 -8.70
N ALA A 214 -0.08 5.97 -8.82
CA ALA A 214 -0.28 5.04 -7.69
C ALA A 214 0.76 5.24 -6.58
N SER A 215 2.04 5.36 -6.90
CA SER A 215 3.07 5.64 -5.90
C SER A 215 3.09 7.12 -5.54
N GLY A 216 3.35 8.03 -6.48
CA GLY A 216 3.52 9.45 -6.23
C GLY A 216 2.31 10.07 -5.55
N ILE A 217 1.26 10.31 -6.32
CA ILE A 217 0.04 10.96 -5.83
C ILE A 217 -0.66 10.10 -4.78
N GLY A 218 -0.73 8.77 -4.98
CA GLY A 218 -1.42 7.84 -4.10
C GLY A 218 -0.85 7.87 -2.67
N TYR A 219 0.46 7.70 -2.48
CA TYR A 219 1.04 7.74 -1.14
C TYR A 219 0.97 9.12 -0.50
N TYR A 220 1.11 10.18 -1.29
CA TYR A 220 0.91 11.53 -0.78
C TYR A 220 -0.51 11.71 -0.23
N LEU A 221 -1.54 11.37 -1.02
CA LEU A 221 -2.93 11.47 -0.58
C LEU A 221 -3.26 10.53 0.57
N TRP A 222 -2.71 9.29 0.59
CA TRP A 222 -2.91 8.35 1.68
C TRP A 222 -2.40 8.89 3.00
N ASN A 223 -1.17 9.37 3.00
CA ASN A 223 -0.55 9.92 4.21
C ASN A 223 -1.27 11.22 4.67
N LEU A 224 -1.71 12.08 3.76
CA LEU A 224 -2.56 13.21 4.13
C LEU A 224 -3.92 12.78 4.68
N GLY A 225 -4.52 11.76 4.07
CA GLY A 225 -5.79 11.17 4.51
C GLY A 225 -5.69 10.57 5.91
N SER A 226 -4.56 9.93 6.22
CA SER A 226 -4.30 9.33 7.54
C SER A 226 -4.37 10.35 8.67
N LEU A 227 -3.94 11.58 8.43
CA LEU A 227 -3.99 12.66 9.43
C LEU A 227 -5.42 13.14 9.74
N LYS A 228 -6.38 12.87 8.83
CA LYS A 228 -7.78 13.34 8.93
C LYS A 228 -8.74 12.31 9.52
N VAL A 229 -8.24 11.14 9.91
CA VAL A 229 -9.03 10.05 10.47
C VAL A 229 -8.39 9.51 11.75
N ASN A 230 -9.15 8.75 12.55
CA ASN A 230 -8.57 7.99 13.65
C ASN A 230 -7.86 6.72 13.14
N SER A 231 -7.09 6.07 14.02
CA SER A 231 -6.30 4.88 13.66
C SER A 231 -7.17 3.68 13.29
N GLY A 232 -8.34 3.52 13.90
CA GLY A 232 -9.29 2.46 13.54
C GLY A 232 -9.83 2.62 12.13
N THR A 233 -10.27 3.83 11.77
CA THR A 233 -10.70 4.12 10.38
C THR A 233 -9.55 3.91 9.39
N LEU A 234 -8.33 4.36 9.72
CA LEU A 234 -7.15 4.15 8.89
C LEU A 234 -6.89 2.65 8.68
N ALA A 235 -7.00 1.84 9.75
CA ALA A 235 -6.83 0.40 9.68
C ALA A 235 -7.81 -0.24 8.69
N VAL A 236 -9.10 0.00 8.88
CA VAL A 236 -10.17 -0.69 8.11
C VAL A 236 -10.20 -0.25 6.66
N MET A 237 -9.83 1.00 6.36
CA MET A 237 -9.76 1.53 5.00
C MET A 237 -8.80 0.74 4.10
N ASN A 238 -7.80 0.08 4.67
CA ASN A 238 -6.89 -0.78 3.90
C ASN A 238 -7.63 -1.94 3.20
N ASN A 239 -8.68 -2.49 3.81
CA ASN A 239 -9.42 -3.61 3.21
C ASN A 239 -10.44 -3.18 2.15
N LEU A 240 -10.75 -1.90 2.03
CA LEU A 240 -11.63 -1.40 0.97
C LEU A 240 -11.03 -1.62 -0.44
N ILE A 241 -9.73 -1.79 -0.53
CA ILE A 241 -9.03 -2.08 -1.79
C ILE A 241 -9.47 -3.41 -2.40
N ILE A 242 -9.89 -4.39 -1.59
CA ILE A 242 -10.22 -5.75 -2.03
C ILE A 242 -11.50 -5.76 -2.87
N PRO A 243 -12.66 -5.29 -2.37
CA PRO A 243 -13.89 -5.27 -3.18
C PRO A 243 -13.76 -4.35 -4.41
N LEU A 244 -13.01 -3.26 -4.31
CA LEU A 244 -12.76 -2.39 -5.46
C LEU A 244 -11.86 -3.06 -6.50
N GLY A 245 -10.83 -3.79 -6.09
CA GLY A 245 -9.98 -4.56 -6.99
C GLY A 245 -10.77 -5.69 -7.70
N LEU A 246 -11.65 -6.38 -6.97
CA LEU A 246 -12.54 -7.39 -7.57
C LEU A 246 -13.53 -6.77 -8.55
N LEU A 247 -14.05 -5.58 -8.25
CA LEU A 247 -14.92 -4.85 -9.18
C LEU A 247 -14.17 -4.49 -10.47
N ILE A 248 -12.91 -4.10 -10.38
CA ILE A 248 -12.05 -3.84 -11.54
C ILE A 248 -11.82 -5.12 -12.35
N GLU A 249 -11.51 -6.25 -11.69
CA GLU A 249 -11.37 -7.54 -12.36
C GLU A 249 -12.65 -7.97 -13.08
N LEU A 250 -13.81 -7.72 -12.49
CA LEU A 250 -15.12 -7.99 -13.12
C LEU A 250 -15.36 -7.11 -14.36
N LEU A 251 -15.18 -5.79 -14.23
CA LEU A 251 -15.56 -4.82 -15.26
C LEU A 251 -14.56 -4.78 -16.43
N PHE A 252 -13.28 -4.81 -16.17
CA PHE A 252 -12.23 -4.62 -17.19
C PHE A 252 -11.66 -5.94 -17.70
N TYR A 253 -11.62 -6.98 -16.88
CA TYR A 253 -11.00 -8.26 -17.23
C TYR A 253 -11.98 -9.41 -17.36
N LYS A 254 -13.28 -9.14 -17.23
CA LYS A 254 -14.41 -10.11 -17.40
C LYS A 254 -14.21 -11.39 -16.57
N GLN A 255 -13.54 -11.29 -15.42
CA GLN A 255 -13.45 -12.43 -14.50
C GLN A 255 -14.82 -12.77 -13.93
N GLN A 256 -15.13 -14.06 -13.85
CA GLN A 256 -16.34 -14.53 -13.18
C GLN A 256 -16.20 -14.31 -11.67
N ILE A 257 -16.97 -13.38 -11.15
CA ILE A 257 -17.04 -13.06 -9.72
C ILE A 257 -18.50 -13.14 -9.31
N ASP A 258 -18.78 -13.84 -8.24
CA ASP A 258 -20.10 -13.86 -7.67
C ASP A 258 -20.49 -12.49 -7.11
N ILE A 259 -21.48 -11.87 -7.75
CA ILE A 259 -21.91 -10.50 -7.42
C ILE A 259 -22.53 -10.46 -6.01
N GLN A 260 -23.21 -11.51 -5.55
CA GLN A 260 -23.81 -11.55 -4.22
C GLN A 260 -22.72 -11.52 -3.15
N THR A 261 -21.69 -12.33 -3.31
CA THR A 261 -20.51 -12.35 -2.45
C THR A 261 -19.77 -11.01 -2.46
N LEU A 262 -19.63 -10.38 -3.64
CA LEU A 262 -19.01 -9.06 -3.76
C LEU A 262 -19.78 -7.99 -2.98
N ILE A 263 -21.09 -7.94 -3.11
CA ILE A 263 -21.96 -7.00 -2.38
C ILE A 263 -21.88 -7.26 -0.87
N LEU A 264 -21.96 -8.52 -0.44
CA LEU A 264 -21.89 -8.87 0.99
C LEU A 264 -20.59 -8.44 1.63
N GLY A 265 -19.45 -8.78 1.02
CA GLY A 265 -18.14 -8.39 1.53
C GLY A 265 -17.95 -6.88 1.55
N PHE A 266 -18.41 -6.17 0.51
CA PHE A 266 -18.38 -4.70 0.48
C PHE A 266 -19.22 -4.08 1.61
N LEU A 267 -20.41 -4.62 1.89
CA LEU A 267 -21.27 -4.17 2.98
C LEU A 267 -20.60 -4.38 4.34
N ILE A 268 -20.03 -5.56 4.59
CA ILE A 268 -19.34 -5.87 5.87
C ILE A 268 -18.16 -4.92 6.10
N ILE A 269 -17.33 -4.68 5.07
CA ILE A 269 -16.22 -3.74 5.17
C ILE A 269 -16.74 -2.30 5.39
N SER A 270 -17.83 -1.91 4.75
CA SER A 270 -18.44 -0.59 4.95
C SER A 270 -18.99 -0.40 6.36
N VAL A 271 -19.62 -1.43 6.93
CA VAL A 271 -20.07 -1.44 8.34
C VAL A 271 -18.86 -1.33 9.27
N SER A 272 -17.77 -2.06 8.99
CA SER A 272 -16.56 -1.96 9.81
C SER A 272 -15.97 -0.54 9.82
N ILE A 273 -15.96 0.15 8.68
CA ILE A 273 -15.55 1.56 8.59
C ILE A 273 -16.48 2.47 9.41
N TYR A 274 -17.78 2.22 9.35
CA TYR A 274 -18.75 3.00 10.12
C TYR A 274 -18.54 2.87 11.64
N LEU A 275 -18.27 1.67 12.14
CA LEU A 275 -18.01 1.39 13.55
C LEU A 275 -16.77 2.12 14.09
N THR A 276 -15.80 2.44 13.25
CA THR A 276 -14.59 3.15 13.68
C THR A 276 -14.77 4.69 13.71
N ARG A 277 -15.87 5.22 13.19
CA ARG A 277 -16.12 6.68 13.15
C ARG A 277 -16.65 7.24 14.48
N LYS A 278 -17.13 6.36 15.35
CA LYS A 278 -17.57 6.72 16.68
C LYS A 278 -16.41 6.74 17.65
#